data_4d200342d5ca19c7ae87124a7645ebf7
#
_entry.id   4d200342d5ca19c7ae87124a7645ebf7
#
_cell.length_a   1.000
_cell.length_b   1.000
_cell.length_c   1.000
_cell.angle_alpha   90.00
_cell.angle_beta   90.00
_cell.angle_gamma   90.00
#
_symmetry.space_group_name_H-M   'P 1'
#
loop_
_entity.id
_entity.type
_entity.pdbx_description
1 polymer ?
#
loop_
_entity_poly.entity_id
_entity_poly.type
_entity_poly.pdbx_seq_one_letter_code
_entity_poly.pdbx_strand_id
1 'polypeptide(L)'
;ITQFKFTGQDKIPTNDIEARIMKGKKGNFLVAYNIQSAVDYDTKLICALNVTQNPTDHYQLPEVADKAINNMGKVPKYMSADTIYLNQISLSYFIDKGIDGLIPTRKQSKEKIGQLNPKQFHKDYFFYISDLDLFMCPAGQPMYFYKEFTEKNEDPEKPDKIKRLYNNYYACKHCI
;
A
#
# COMPACT_ATOMS: atom_id res chain seq x y z
N ILE A 1 -17.93 -29.90 3.86
CA ILE A 1 -18.53 -28.81 4.67
C ILE A 1 -17.52 -28.27 5.69
N THR A 2 -16.68 -29.11 6.28
CA THR A 2 -15.66 -28.71 7.28
C THR A 2 -14.55 -27.86 6.68
N GLN A 3 -14.13 -28.08 5.43
CA GLN A 3 -13.08 -27.33 4.74
C GLN A 3 -13.50 -25.90 4.39
N PHE A 4 -14.78 -25.64 4.08
CA PHE A 4 -15.27 -24.29 3.84
C PHE A 4 -15.12 -23.35 5.04
N LYS A 5 -15.30 -23.88 6.26
CA LYS A 5 -15.12 -23.09 7.49
C LYS A 5 -13.65 -22.76 7.77
N PHE A 6 -12.73 -23.60 7.30
CA PHE A 6 -11.30 -23.43 7.57
C PHE A 6 -10.63 -22.41 6.61
N THR A 7 -11.14 -22.25 5.40
CA THR A 7 -10.52 -21.40 4.38
C THR A 7 -11.10 -19.99 4.28
N GLY A 8 -12.24 -19.72 4.91
CA GLY A 8 -12.94 -18.44 4.83
C GLY A 8 -13.45 -18.07 3.43
N GLN A 9 -13.47 -19.01 2.49
CA GLN A 9 -13.95 -18.79 1.12
C GLN A 9 -15.25 -19.57 0.86
N ASP A 10 -16.17 -18.95 0.12
CA ASP A 10 -17.44 -19.57 -0.29
C ASP A 10 -17.27 -20.64 -1.36
N LYS A 11 -16.14 -20.65 -2.06
CA LYS A 11 -15.83 -21.58 -3.15
C LYS A 11 -14.42 -22.12 -3.01
N ILE A 12 -14.26 -23.43 -3.15
CA ILE A 12 -12.96 -24.12 -3.11
C ILE A 12 -12.80 -24.89 -4.42
N PRO A 13 -11.62 -24.77 -5.09
CA PRO A 13 -11.32 -25.59 -6.26
C PRO A 13 -11.31 -27.07 -5.91
N THR A 14 -11.92 -27.90 -6.76
CA THR A 14 -12.01 -29.35 -6.50
C THR A 14 -10.71 -30.10 -6.80
N ASN A 15 -9.93 -29.59 -7.75
CA ASN A 15 -8.68 -30.23 -8.19
C ASN A 15 -7.47 -29.85 -7.36
N ASP A 16 -7.54 -28.67 -6.70
CA ASP A 16 -6.47 -28.16 -5.83
C ASP A 16 -7.12 -27.36 -4.68
N ILE A 17 -7.33 -28.05 -3.57
CA ILE A 17 -8.02 -27.47 -2.41
C ILE A 17 -7.21 -26.40 -1.66
N GLU A 18 -5.91 -26.32 -1.91
CA GLU A 18 -5.03 -25.32 -1.32
C GLU A 18 -4.99 -24.03 -2.14
N ALA A 19 -5.27 -24.10 -3.44
CA ALA A 19 -5.35 -22.90 -4.29
C ALA A 19 -6.54 -22.02 -3.90
N ARG A 20 -6.48 -20.75 -4.26
CA ARG A 20 -7.53 -19.76 -3.98
C ARG A 20 -7.98 -19.08 -5.27
N ILE A 21 -9.24 -18.64 -5.25
CA ILE A 21 -9.77 -17.81 -6.32
C ILE A 21 -9.23 -16.39 -6.14
N MET A 22 -8.40 -15.95 -7.06
CA MET A 22 -7.74 -14.65 -7.05
C MET A 22 -8.13 -13.83 -8.27
N LYS A 23 -8.17 -12.50 -8.12
CA LYS A 23 -8.43 -11.58 -9.23
C LYS A 23 -7.15 -11.38 -10.04
N GLY A 24 -7.18 -11.80 -11.30
CA GLY A 24 -6.07 -11.57 -12.24
C GLY A 24 -6.00 -10.12 -12.74
N LYS A 25 -4.88 -9.74 -13.37
CA LYS A 25 -4.60 -8.39 -13.88
C LYS A 25 -5.65 -7.87 -14.87
N LYS A 26 -6.28 -8.76 -15.62
CA LYS A 26 -7.34 -8.42 -16.61
C LYS A 26 -8.76 -8.40 -16.01
N GLY A 27 -8.87 -8.48 -14.68
CA GLY A 27 -10.16 -8.49 -13.98
C GLY A 27 -10.88 -9.83 -13.95
N ASN A 28 -10.34 -10.87 -14.59
CA ASN A 28 -10.82 -12.24 -14.51
C ASN A 28 -10.45 -12.87 -13.16
N PHE A 29 -11.19 -13.91 -12.77
CA PHE A 29 -10.88 -14.71 -11.60
C PHE A 29 -10.16 -15.99 -12.01
N LEU A 30 -9.09 -16.31 -11.30
CA LEU A 30 -8.24 -17.46 -11.55
C LEU A 30 -8.08 -18.29 -10.27
N VAL A 31 -7.99 -19.59 -10.42
CA VAL A 31 -7.52 -20.49 -9.36
C VAL A 31 -6.00 -20.39 -9.36
N ALA A 32 -5.42 -19.85 -8.31
CA ALA A 32 -4.01 -19.49 -8.29
C ALA A 32 -3.42 -19.46 -6.87
N TYR A 33 -2.12 -19.39 -6.84
CA TYR A 33 -1.31 -18.99 -5.68
C TYR A 33 -0.69 -17.62 -5.94
N ASN A 34 -0.36 -16.92 -4.87
CA ASN A 34 0.45 -15.72 -4.92
C ASN A 34 1.89 -16.10 -4.58
N ILE A 35 2.82 -15.80 -5.48
CA ILE A 35 4.23 -16.13 -5.32
C ILE A 35 5.02 -14.85 -5.15
N GLN A 36 5.71 -14.73 -4.01
CA GLN A 36 6.62 -13.65 -3.69
C GLN A 36 8.06 -14.13 -3.90
N SER A 37 8.90 -13.29 -4.50
CA SER A 37 10.32 -13.60 -4.69
C SER A 37 11.20 -12.47 -4.21
N ALA A 38 12.30 -12.80 -3.52
CA ALA A 38 13.39 -11.89 -3.24
C ALA A 38 14.58 -12.22 -4.15
N VAL A 39 15.17 -11.20 -4.75
CA VAL A 39 16.28 -11.32 -5.70
C VAL A 39 17.45 -10.49 -5.20
N ASP A 40 18.63 -11.07 -5.18
CA ASP A 40 19.87 -10.33 -4.89
C ASP A 40 20.20 -9.37 -6.04
N TYR A 41 20.49 -8.12 -5.65
CA TYR A 41 20.69 -7.06 -6.64
C TYR A 41 21.96 -7.28 -7.50
N ASP A 42 23.04 -7.77 -6.91
CA ASP A 42 24.33 -7.89 -7.58
C ASP A 42 24.37 -9.13 -8.47
N THR A 43 24.02 -10.28 -7.94
CA THR A 43 24.10 -11.58 -8.63
C THR A 43 22.88 -11.89 -9.50
N LYS A 44 21.76 -11.21 -9.26
CA LYS A 44 20.44 -11.48 -9.89
C LYS A 44 19.87 -12.86 -9.56
N LEU A 45 20.39 -13.52 -8.56
CA LEU A 45 19.91 -14.81 -8.09
C LEU A 45 18.67 -14.64 -7.20
N ILE A 46 17.75 -15.57 -7.28
CA ILE A 46 16.60 -15.64 -6.38
C ILE A 46 17.09 -16.13 -5.01
N CYS A 47 17.01 -15.27 -4.00
CA CYS A 47 17.41 -15.58 -2.62
C CYS A 47 16.32 -16.29 -1.84
N ALA A 48 15.06 -15.99 -2.13
CA ALA A 48 13.92 -16.62 -1.48
C ALA A 48 12.68 -16.64 -2.37
N LEU A 49 11.86 -17.64 -2.14
CA LEU A 49 10.50 -17.75 -2.66
C LEU A 49 9.52 -17.96 -1.50
N ASN A 50 8.40 -17.29 -1.56
CA ASN A 50 7.27 -17.53 -0.67
C ASN A 50 6.01 -17.76 -1.47
N VAL A 51 5.32 -18.86 -1.22
CA VAL A 51 4.03 -19.18 -1.83
C VAL A 51 2.95 -18.97 -0.79
N THR A 52 1.99 -18.11 -1.09
CA THR A 52 0.90 -17.78 -0.18
C THR A 52 -0.45 -17.91 -0.87
N GLN A 53 -1.47 -18.16 -0.07
CA GLN A 53 -2.87 -18.17 -0.49
C GLN A 53 -3.52 -16.77 -0.39
N ASN A 54 -2.77 -15.76 0.09
CA ASN A 54 -3.26 -14.40 0.20
C ASN A 54 -3.37 -13.77 -1.20
N PRO A 55 -4.54 -13.27 -1.62
CA PRO A 55 -4.72 -12.68 -2.95
C PRO A 55 -4.03 -11.32 -3.13
N THR A 56 -3.45 -10.76 -2.07
CA THR A 56 -2.76 -9.47 -2.12
C THR A 56 -1.32 -9.55 -1.62
N ASP A 57 -0.43 -8.74 -2.20
CA ASP A 57 0.98 -8.65 -1.81
C ASP A 57 1.19 -7.78 -0.57
N HIS A 58 0.15 -7.09 -0.14
CA HIS A 58 0.22 -5.94 0.77
C HIS A 58 0.99 -6.20 2.08
N TYR A 59 0.91 -7.41 2.63
CA TYR A 59 1.55 -7.76 3.91
C TYR A 59 2.59 -8.87 3.79
N GLN A 60 3.02 -9.20 2.56
CA GLN A 60 3.87 -10.36 2.32
C GLN A 60 5.37 -10.07 2.46
N LEU A 61 5.78 -8.79 2.52
CA LEU A 61 7.19 -8.40 2.55
C LEU A 61 7.98 -8.99 3.72
N PRO A 62 7.53 -8.94 4.99
CA PRO A 62 8.30 -9.45 6.11
C PRO A 62 8.64 -10.93 5.97
N GLU A 63 7.69 -11.76 5.54
CA GLU A 63 7.89 -13.20 5.44
C GLU A 63 8.91 -13.57 4.35
N VAL A 64 8.82 -12.98 3.16
CA VAL A 64 9.78 -13.25 2.09
C VAL A 64 11.15 -12.67 2.41
N ALA A 65 11.21 -11.53 3.11
CA ALA A 65 12.45 -10.91 3.53
C ALA A 65 13.18 -11.75 4.60
N ASP A 66 12.48 -12.28 5.61
CA ASP A 66 13.06 -13.18 6.59
C ASP A 66 13.61 -14.45 5.95
N LYS A 67 12.89 -15.04 4.99
CA LYS A 67 13.40 -16.18 4.21
C LYS A 67 14.69 -15.83 3.46
N ALA A 68 14.73 -14.65 2.82
CA ALA A 68 15.93 -14.19 2.11
C ALA A 68 17.12 -13.97 3.07
N ILE A 69 16.89 -13.33 4.20
CA ILE A 69 17.92 -13.12 5.24
C ILE A 69 18.46 -14.45 5.74
N ASN A 70 17.59 -15.41 6.04
CA ASN A 70 17.99 -16.74 6.50
C ASN A 70 18.80 -17.50 5.45
N ASN A 71 18.40 -17.47 4.20
CA ASN A 71 19.11 -18.15 3.12
C ASN A 71 20.46 -17.51 2.79
N MET A 72 20.55 -16.17 2.90
CA MET A 72 21.79 -15.42 2.65
C MET A 72 22.71 -15.34 3.87
N GLY A 73 22.21 -15.69 5.07
CA GLY A 73 22.96 -15.62 6.33
C GLY A 73 23.34 -14.20 6.77
N LYS A 74 22.73 -13.16 6.18
CA LYS A 74 23.00 -11.75 6.51
C LYS A 74 21.80 -10.86 6.28
N VAL A 75 21.69 -9.80 7.08
CA VAL A 75 20.70 -8.73 6.87
C VAL A 75 21.23 -7.78 5.78
N PRO A 76 20.45 -7.50 4.72
CA PRO A 76 20.86 -6.55 3.69
C PRO A 76 20.81 -5.12 4.23
N LYS A 77 21.71 -4.26 3.76
CA LYS A 77 21.69 -2.83 4.07
C LYS A 77 20.50 -2.14 3.39
N TYR A 78 20.21 -2.51 2.15
CA TYR A 78 19.13 -1.93 1.35
C TYR A 78 18.16 -3.02 0.88
N MET A 79 16.87 -2.70 0.88
CA MET A 79 15.85 -3.56 0.29
C MET A 79 14.86 -2.70 -0.49
N SER A 80 14.66 -3.01 -1.77
CA SER A 80 13.69 -2.33 -2.61
C SER A 80 12.45 -3.19 -2.86
N ALA A 81 11.29 -2.56 -2.89
CA ALA A 81 10.03 -3.23 -3.21
C ALA A 81 9.08 -2.28 -3.96
N ASP A 82 8.02 -2.82 -4.54
CA ASP A 82 7.00 -2.04 -5.24
C ASP A 82 6.12 -1.25 -4.24
N THR A 83 5.46 -0.23 -4.76
CA THR A 83 4.52 0.66 -4.03
C THR A 83 3.46 -0.10 -3.22
N ILE A 84 3.04 -1.30 -3.67
CA ILE A 84 2.04 -2.11 -2.97
C ILE A 84 2.51 -2.53 -1.57
N TYR A 85 3.82 -2.64 -1.37
CA TYR A 85 4.43 -2.97 -0.08
C TYR A 85 4.61 -1.76 0.85
N LEU A 86 4.24 -0.55 0.41
CA LEU A 86 4.32 0.65 1.25
C LEU A 86 3.16 0.66 2.25
N ASN A 87 3.37 0.07 3.39
CA ASN A 87 2.43 0.03 4.51
C ASN A 87 3.18 0.04 5.84
N GLN A 88 2.43 0.23 6.93
CA GLN A 88 3.01 0.34 8.27
C GLN A 88 3.81 -0.90 8.68
N ILE A 89 3.34 -2.10 8.33
CA ILE A 89 4.01 -3.36 8.70
C ILE A 89 5.38 -3.46 8.04
N SER A 90 5.47 -3.15 6.74
CA SER A 90 6.75 -3.17 6.02
C SER A 90 7.71 -2.11 6.55
N LEU A 91 7.21 -0.92 6.88
CA LEU A 91 8.05 0.16 7.43
C LEU A 91 8.56 -0.20 8.83
N SER A 92 7.70 -0.73 9.72
CA SER A 92 8.13 -1.21 11.04
C SER A 92 9.17 -2.32 10.91
N TYR A 93 8.94 -3.28 10.01
CA TYR A 93 9.88 -4.36 9.76
C TYR A 93 11.28 -3.85 9.36
N PHE A 94 11.36 -2.86 8.48
CA PHE A 94 12.63 -2.26 8.08
C PHE A 94 13.35 -1.58 9.24
N ILE A 95 12.61 -0.84 10.08
CA ILE A 95 13.16 -0.19 11.28
C ILE A 95 13.71 -1.25 12.24
N ASP A 96 12.92 -2.28 12.53
CA ASP A 96 13.28 -3.34 13.49
C ASP A 96 14.51 -4.14 13.05
N LYS A 97 14.69 -4.35 11.75
CA LYS A 97 15.84 -5.06 11.18
C LYS A 97 17.02 -4.15 10.83
N GLY A 98 16.89 -2.83 10.93
CA GLY A 98 17.93 -1.88 10.54
C GLY A 98 18.19 -1.86 9.02
N ILE A 99 17.14 -2.04 8.22
CA ILE A 99 17.22 -2.07 6.75
C ILE A 99 16.78 -0.72 6.19
N ASP A 100 17.55 -0.16 5.27
CA ASP A 100 17.16 1.02 4.49
C ASP A 100 16.15 0.58 3.39
N GLY A 101 14.86 0.76 3.65
CA GLY A 101 13.78 0.37 2.75
C GLY A 101 13.57 1.38 1.61
N LEU A 102 13.66 0.93 0.37
CA LEU A 102 13.47 1.73 -0.83
C LEU A 102 12.14 1.38 -1.52
N ILE A 103 11.04 1.93 -1.00
CA ILE A 103 9.70 1.71 -1.55
C ILE A 103 9.16 3.04 -2.08
N PRO A 104 8.87 3.17 -3.39
CA PRO A 104 8.35 4.41 -3.96
C PRO A 104 6.94 4.71 -3.45
N THR A 105 6.64 5.96 -3.23
CA THR A 105 5.26 6.41 -2.99
C THR A 105 4.44 6.32 -4.28
N ARG A 106 3.12 6.31 -4.18
CA ARG A 106 2.23 6.34 -5.35
C ARG A 106 2.47 7.55 -6.24
N LYS A 107 2.87 8.69 -5.65
CA LYS A 107 3.22 9.90 -6.39
C LYS A 107 4.46 9.67 -7.23
N GLN A 108 5.56 9.23 -6.61
CA GLN A 108 6.82 8.95 -7.31
C GLN A 108 6.65 7.92 -8.43
N SER A 109 5.87 6.87 -8.21
CA SER A 109 5.57 5.88 -9.24
C SER A 109 4.83 6.49 -10.42
N LYS A 110 3.84 7.36 -10.19
CA LYS A 110 3.07 8.02 -11.24
C LYS A 110 3.89 9.07 -11.99
N GLU A 111 4.73 9.82 -11.30
CA GLU A 111 5.65 10.78 -11.92
C GLU A 111 6.61 10.07 -12.89
N LYS A 112 7.19 8.95 -12.46
CA LYS A 112 8.12 8.18 -13.28
C LYS A 112 7.52 7.66 -14.59
N ILE A 113 6.24 7.28 -14.59
CA ILE A 113 5.54 6.80 -15.78
C ILE A 113 4.77 7.89 -16.52
N GLY A 114 4.96 9.17 -16.16
CA GLY A 114 4.32 10.29 -16.81
C GLY A 114 2.80 10.38 -16.61
N GLN A 115 2.25 9.65 -15.65
CA GLN A 115 0.80 9.64 -15.38
C GLN A 115 0.32 10.79 -14.49
N LEU A 116 1.22 11.52 -13.85
CA LEU A 116 0.86 12.71 -13.08
C LEU A 116 0.72 13.91 -14.02
N ASN A 117 -0.48 14.47 -14.09
CA ASN A 117 -0.67 15.77 -14.71
C ASN A 117 -0.05 16.84 -13.77
N PRO A 118 0.98 17.56 -14.19
CA PRO A 118 1.61 18.60 -13.36
C PRO A 118 0.67 19.77 -13.04
N LYS A 119 -0.44 19.91 -13.77
CA LYS A 119 -1.50 20.91 -13.50
C LYS A 119 -2.54 20.42 -12.46
N GLN A 120 -2.47 19.17 -12.03
CA GLN A 120 -3.39 18.63 -11.04
C GLN A 120 -2.95 19.03 -9.62
N PHE A 121 -3.87 19.60 -8.84
CA PHE A 121 -3.65 19.89 -7.43
C PHE A 121 -3.49 18.59 -6.65
N HIS A 122 -2.25 18.19 -6.37
CA HIS A 122 -1.99 17.01 -5.55
C HIS A 122 -1.97 17.40 -4.07
N LYS A 123 -2.45 16.50 -3.20
CA LYS A 123 -2.54 16.73 -1.75
C LYS A 123 -1.23 17.22 -1.10
N ASP A 124 -0.07 16.79 -1.59
CA ASP A 124 1.25 17.14 -1.04
C ASP A 124 1.64 18.61 -1.33
N TYR A 125 0.91 19.30 -2.18
CA TYR A 125 1.12 20.71 -2.48
C TYR A 125 0.24 21.63 -1.63
N PHE A 126 -0.62 21.05 -0.77
CA PHE A 126 -1.42 21.81 0.17
C PHE A 126 -0.65 21.98 1.47
N PHE A 127 -0.56 23.21 1.93
CA PHE A 127 0.19 23.60 3.11
C PHE A 127 -0.76 23.83 4.28
N TYR A 128 -0.61 23.07 5.36
CA TYR A 128 -1.41 23.31 6.57
C TYR A 128 -0.74 24.38 7.45
N ILE A 129 -1.48 25.40 7.83
CA ILE A 129 -1.06 26.46 8.74
C ILE A 129 -1.78 26.24 10.06
N SER A 130 -1.07 25.70 11.05
CA SER A 130 -1.62 25.29 12.35
C SER A 130 -2.25 26.41 13.12
N ASP A 131 -1.60 27.58 13.14
CA ASP A 131 -2.01 28.74 13.92
C ASP A 131 -3.34 29.35 13.44
N LEU A 132 -3.68 29.13 12.19
CA LEU A 132 -4.90 29.63 11.55
C LEU A 132 -5.92 28.53 11.25
N ASP A 133 -5.59 27.29 11.52
CA ASP A 133 -6.39 26.10 11.18
C ASP A 133 -6.91 26.11 9.74
N LEU A 134 -6.03 26.34 8.78
CA LEU A 134 -6.36 26.37 7.35
C LEU A 134 -5.29 25.68 6.50
N PHE A 135 -5.66 25.27 5.29
CA PHE A 135 -4.72 24.85 4.27
C PHE A 135 -4.55 25.94 3.22
N MET A 136 -3.31 26.16 2.76
CA MET A 136 -3.05 26.88 1.54
C MET A 136 -3.03 25.93 0.36
N CYS A 137 -3.80 26.21 -0.68
CA CYS A 137 -3.78 25.43 -1.90
C CYS A 137 -2.58 25.84 -2.79
N PRO A 138 -2.18 24.99 -3.77
CA PRO A 138 -1.09 25.33 -4.71
C PRO A 138 -1.29 26.61 -5.52
N ALA A 139 -2.53 27.08 -5.68
CA ALA A 139 -2.85 28.36 -6.30
C ALA A 139 -2.82 29.56 -5.33
N GLY A 140 -2.28 29.38 -4.12
CA GLY A 140 -2.15 30.44 -3.11
C GLY A 140 -3.46 30.87 -2.47
N GLN A 141 -4.52 30.06 -2.55
CA GLN A 141 -5.80 30.38 -1.94
C GLN A 141 -5.96 29.66 -0.60
N PRO A 142 -6.44 30.36 0.46
CA PRO A 142 -6.72 29.72 1.74
C PRO A 142 -7.96 28.82 1.66
N MET A 143 -7.85 27.65 2.27
CA MET A 143 -8.95 26.71 2.43
C MET A 143 -9.31 26.62 3.90
N TYR A 144 -10.50 27.05 4.22
CA TYR A 144 -10.98 27.15 5.60
C TYR A 144 -11.63 25.86 6.07
N PHE A 145 -11.56 25.60 7.37
CA PHE A 145 -12.30 24.51 7.97
C PHE A 145 -13.79 24.61 7.62
N TYR A 146 -14.35 23.53 7.14
CA TYR A 146 -15.74 23.45 6.74
C TYR A 146 -16.57 22.55 7.67
N LYS A 147 -16.11 21.33 7.89
CA LYS A 147 -16.76 20.38 8.77
C LYS A 147 -15.85 19.25 9.21
N GLU A 148 -16.23 18.63 10.31
CA GLU A 148 -15.64 17.39 10.81
C GLU A 148 -16.69 16.29 10.78
N PHE A 149 -16.28 15.08 10.49
CA PHE A 149 -17.14 13.91 10.53
C PHE A 149 -16.33 12.66 10.87
N THR A 150 -17.02 11.71 11.49
CA THR A 150 -16.44 10.41 11.84
C THR A 150 -16.73 9.41 10.75
N GLU A 151 -15.68 8.81 10.19
CA GLU A 151 -15.78 7.69 9.27
C GLU A 151 -15.59 6.40 10.07
N LYS A 152 -16.61 5.55 10.05
CA LYS A 152 -16.53 4.24 10.70
C LYS A 152 -15.43 3.40 10.09
N ASN A 153 -14.64 2.75 10.94
CA ASN A 153 -13.64 1.80 10.45
C ASN A 153 -14.36 0.51 10.03
N GLU A 154 -13.98 -0.06 8.89
CA GLU A 154 -14.50 -1.36 8.43
C GLU A 154 -14.07 -2.50 9.36
N ASP A 155 -12.95 -2.32 10.07
CA ASP A 155 -12.43 -3.23 11.07
C ASP A 155 -12.93 -2.79 12.46
N PRO A 156 -13.80 -3.57 13.12
CA PRO A 156 -14.40 -3.19 14.41
C PRO A 156 -13.39 -3.11 15.57
N GLU A 157 -12.19 -3.68 15.41
CA GLU A 157 -11.12 -3.59 16.41
C GLU A 157 -10.33 -2.27 16.32
N LYS A 158 -10.53 -1.48 15.26
CA LYS A 158 -9.84 -0.19 15.07
C LYS A 158 -10.74 0.98 15.39
N PRO A 159 -10.20 2.04 16.00
CA PRO A 159 -10.98 3.25 16.27
C PRO A 159 -11.47 3.90 14.96
N ASP A 160 -12.63 4.49 15.04
CA ASP A 160 -13.18 5.30 13.95
C ASP A 160 -12.24 6.46 13.61
N LYS A 161 -12.24 6.86 12.34
CA LYS A 161 -11.38 7.93 11.85
C LYS A 161 -12.11 9.25 11.85
N ILE A 162 -11.58 10.24 12.59
CA ILE A 162 -12.05 11.62 12.49
C ILE A 162 -11.46 12.25 11.23
N LYS A 163 -12.32 12.75 10.35
CA LYS A 163 -11.93 13.46 9.14
C LYS A 163 -12.38 14.90 9.19
N ARG A 164 -11.46 15.83 8.90
CA ARG A 164 -11.73 17.26 8.80
C ARG A 164 -11.67 17.68 7.33
N LEU A 165 -12.70 18.38 6.90
CA LEU A 165 -12.83 18.90 5.54
C LEU A 165 -12.56 20.41 5.55
N TYR A 166 -11.70 20.84 4.62
CA TYR A 166 -11.37 22.24 4.38
C TYR A 166 -11.77 22.61 2.95
N ASN A 167 -12.37 23.76 2.74
CA ASN A 167 -12.69 24.23 1.41
C ASN A 167 -12.59 25.75 1.29
N ASN A 168 -12.61 26.22 0.03
CA ASN A 168 -12.85 27.61 -0.34
C ASN A 168 -13.80 27.62 -1.51
N TYR A 169 -15.09 27.64 -1.24
CA TYR A 169 -16.13 27.55 -2.26
C TYR A 169 -15.95 28.57 -3.39
N TYR A 170 -15.66 29.82 -3.06
CA TYR A 170 -15.54 30.90 -4.04
C TYR A 170 -14.29 30.75 -4.91
N ALA A 171 -13.13 30.51 -4.33
CA ALA A 171 -11.90 30.33 -5.07
C ALA A 171 -11.92 29.05 -5.91
N CYS A 172 -12.45 27.94 -5.37
CA CYS A 172 -12.51 26.65 -6.07
C CYS A 172 -13.47 26.67 -7.26
N LYS A 173 -14.56 27.45 -7.19
CA LYS A 173 -15.52 27.59 -8.30
C LYS A 173 -14.90 28.24 -9.55
N HIS A 174 -13.90 29.08 -9.36
CA HIS A 174 -13.22 29.82 -10.44
C HIS A 174 -11.79 29.32 -10.66
N CYS A 175 -11.44 28.18 -10.10
CA CYS A 175 -10.11 27.58 -10.26
C CYS A 175 -9.99 26.98 -11.67
N ILE A 176 -8.95 27.36 -12.40
CA ILE A 176 -8.67 26.93 -13.77
C ILE A 176 -7.81 25.66 -13.76
#